data_8b7fb8df28c7dd01b3d9942a8e9e73bb
#
_entry.id   8b7fb8df28c7dd01b3d9942a8e9e73bb
#
_cell.length_a   1.000
_cell.length_b   1.000
_cell.length_c   1.000
_cell.angle_alpha   90.00
_cell.angle_beta   90.00
_cell.angle_gamma   90.00
#
_symmetry.space_group_name_H-M   'P 1'
#
loop_
_entity.id
_entity.type
_entity.pdbx_description
1 polymer ?
#
loop_
_entity_poly.entity_id
_entity_poly.type
_entity_poly.pdbx_seq_one_letter_code
_entity_poly.pdbx_strand_id
1 'polypeptide(L)'
;SRLLGKLREQFGDELFHRYAHGMTPSVRSHALYEPMLQLVSAYGKLFDTTTFDPKSLNRIFRIGVVDKAVTTFFAPTFADLFKDSPNLSIEFRHPGQSYNRYLIRGDLDMVIFPYQTPEAGYHTHVLCEETMVLVVGTAHPLVELQAMRPLECSDFAPYRLIKVVHDMQIDYDEKWSTAVTSIPHVGNGDAAVWTPYFMSVPSMLDNSDFMSILPSHMAQQLVLRHRLHILGRPEHAPIFQPTLLWHDRTHYD
;
A
#
# COMPACT_ATOMS: atom_id res chain seq x y z
N SER A 1 -3.36 30.55 27.07
CA SER A 1 -2.82 31.64 26.26
C SER A 1 -3.91 32.70 26.08
N ARG A 2 -3.54 33.96 25.85
CA ARG A 2 -4.46 35.10 25.64
C ARG A 2 -5.41 34.85 24.44
N LEU A 3 -4.95 34.13 23.43
CA LEU A 3 -5.74 33.76 22.25
C LEU A 3 -6.84 32.75 22.62
N LEU A 4 -6.52 31.74 23.39
CA LEU A 4 -7.51 30.75 23.85
C LEU A 4 -8.59 31.39 24.71
N GLY A 5 -8.25 32.39 25.55
CA GLY A 5 -9.23 33.15 26.32
C GLY A 5 -10.24 33.86 25.41
N LYS A 6 -9.77 34.55 24.36
CA LYS A 6 -10.65 35.21 23.40
C LYS A 6 -11.56 34.23 22.65
N LEU A 7 -11.05 33.07 22.27
CA LEU A 7 -11.84 32.04 21.61
C LEU A 7 -12.94 31.49 22.52
N ARG A 8 -12.64 31.26 23.82
CA ARG A 8 -13.60 30.85 24.83
C ARG A 8 -14.77 31.84 24.97
N GLU A 9 -14.43 33.11 25.05
CA GLU A 9 -15.44 34.19 25.09
C GLU A 9 -16.29 34.20 23.81
N GLN A 10 -15.67 34.09 22.65
CA GLN A 10 -16.36 34.15 21.37
C GLN A 10 -17.26 32.95 21.09
N PHE A 11 -16.84 31.75 21.47
CA PHE A 11 -17.61 30.51 21.27
C PHE A 11 -18.50 30.12 22.46
N GLY A 12 -18.38 30.84 23.58
CA GLY A 12 -19.15 30.54 24.80
C GLY A 12 -18.89 29.13 25.36
N ASP A 13 -17.66 28.63 25.16
CA ASP A 13 -17.26 27.27 25.52
C ASP A 13 -15.81 27.23 26.01
N GLU A 14 -15.50 26.40 26.98
CA GLU A 14 -14.13 26.22 27.47
C GLU A 14 -13.16 25.67 26.43
N LEU A 15 -13.67 25.04 25.38
CA LEU A 15 -12.98 24.39 24.26
C LEU A 15 -12.08 23.23 24.67
N PHE A 16 -11.36 23.35 25.79
CA PHE A 16 -10.49 22.30 26.33
C PHE A 16 -10.61 22.23 27.83
N HIS A 17 -10.83 21.04 28.35
CA HIS A 17 -10.83 20.73 29.78
C HIS A 17 -9.47 20.18 30.19
N ARG A 18 -8.97 20.65 31.35
CA ARG A 18 -7.67 20.21 31.87
C ARG A 18 -7.88 19.05 32.85
N TYR A 19 -7.15 17.98 32.65
CA TYR A 19 -7.13 16.80 33.50
C TYR A 19 -5.71 16.52 34.01
N ALA A 20 -5.56 15.59 34.97
CA ALA A 20 -4.27 15.21 35.51
C ALA A 20 -3.22 14.75 34.48
N HIS A 21 -3.67 14.21 33.34
CA HIS A 21 -2.83 13.66 32.29
C HIS A 21 -2.89 14.43 30.98
N GLY A 22 -3.34 15.69 30.97
CA GLY A 22 -3.37 16.52 29.77
C GLY A 22 -4.62 17.36 29.58
N MET A 23 -4.91 17.70 28.33
CA MET A 23 -6.07 18.49 27.93
C MET A 23 -6.96 17.66 27.02
N THR A 24 -8.27 17.69 27.23
CA THR A 24 -9.26 17.02 26.41
C THR A 24 -10.17 18.07 25.77
N PRO A 25 -10.43 18.00 24.46
CA PRO A 25 -11.34 18.93 23.79
C PRO A 25 -12.78 18.73 24.26
N SER A 26 -13.56 19.82 24.30
CA SER A 26 -15.00 19.79 24.52
C SER A 26 -15.74 19.24 23.29
N VAL A 27 -17.02 18.88 23.47
CA VAL A 27 -17.89 18.49 22.33
C VAL A 27 -17.97 19.61 21.31
N ARG A 28 -18.01 20.88 21.77
CA ARG A 28 -18.02 22.06 20.90
C ARG A 28 -16.71 22.20 20.13
N SER A 29 -15.57 21.93 20.78
CA SER A 29 -14.25 21.94 20.15
C SER A 29 -14.16 20.90 19.01
N HIS A 30 -14.66 19.69 19.25
CA HIS A 30 -14.73 18.67 18.19
C HIS A 30 -15.60 19.10 17.00
N ALA A 31 -16.75 19.71 17.25
CA ALA A 31 -17.63 20.20 16.19
C ALA A 31 -17.05 21.38 15.39
N LEU A 32 -16.16 22.17 16.01
CA LEU A 32 -15.49 23.28 15.37
C LEU A 32 -14.23 22.87 14.59
N TYR A 33 -13.70 21.68 14.83
CA TYR A 33 -12.41 21.26 14.24
C TYR A 33 -12.43 21.29 12.71
N GLU A 34 -13.36 20.57 12.08
CA GLU A 34 -13.45 20.50 10.61
C GLU A 34 -13.72 21.87 9.96
N PRO A 35 -14.71 22.70 10.41
CA PRO A 35 -14.89 24.03 9.87
C PRO A 35 -13.66 24.93 10.03
N MET A 36 -12.93 24.82 11.13
CA MET A 36 -11.72 25.61 11.36
C MET A 36 -10.56 25.17 10.46
N LEU A 37 -10.41 23.86 10.21
CA LEU A 37 -9.44 23.35 9.24
C LEU A 37 -9.71 23.90 7.84
N GLN A 38 -10.96 23.91 7.40
CA GLN A 38 -11.35 24.48 6.11
C GLN A 38 -11.04 25.99 6.02
N LEU A 39 -11.30 26.74 7.09
CA LEU A 39 -10.97 28.17 7.17
C LEU A 39 -9.46 28.41 7.12
N VAL A 40 -8.67 27.65 7.86
CA VAL A 40 -7.20 27.77 7.85
C VAL A 40 -6.64 27.41 6.48
N SER A 41 -7.16 26.35 5.85
CA SER A 41 -6.78 25.97 4.49
C SER A 41 -7.15 27.04 3.46
N ALA A 42 -8.36 27.58 3.52
CA ALA A 42 -8.80 28.66 2.63
C ALA A 42 -7.98 29.94 2.86
N TYR A 43 -7.63 30.25 4.10
CA TYR A 43 -6.78 31.38 4.46
C TYR A 43 -5.35 31.19 3.91
N GLY A 44 -4.76 30.00 4.03
CA GLY A 44 -3.47 29.66 3.43
C GLY A 44 -3.45 29.89 1.93
N LYS A 45 -4.48 29.45 1.22
CA LYS A 45 -4.63 29.65 -0.24
C LYS A 45 -4.69 31.12 -0.67
N LEU A 46 -5.16 32.04 0.18
CA LEU A 46 -5.18 33.46 -0.12
C LEU A 46 -3.77 34.08 -0.14
N PHE A 47 -2.82 33.48 0.53
CA PHE A 47 -1.43 33.97 0.64
C PHE A 47 -0.43 33.09 -0.11
N ASP A 48 -0.84 31.91 -0.58
CA ASP A 48 0.00 30.99 -1.34
C ASP A 48 0.11 31.46 -2.79
N THR A 49 0.95 32.48 -3.00
CA THR A 49 1.43 32.89 -4.32
C THR A 49 2.73 32.18 -4.71
N THR A 50 3.21 31.28 -3.87
CA THR A 50 4.44 30.54 -4.13
C THR A 50 4.16 29.35 -5.04
N THR A 51 4.73 29.38 -6.23
CA THR A 51 4.89 28.18 -7.05
C THR A 51 5.60 27.10 -6.23
N PHE A 52 5.02 25.91 -6.16
CA PHE A 52 5.64 24.77 -5.49
C PHE A 52 7.09 24.59 -5.99
N ASP A 53 8.04 24.63 -5.07
CA ASP A 53 9.45 24.36 -5.36
C ASP A 53 9.91 23.07 -4.64
N PRO A 54 10.10 21.98 -5.38
CA PRO A 54 10.55 20.71 -4.81
C PRO A 54 11.86 20.82 -4.02
N LYS A 55 12.77 21.73 -4.40
CA LYS A 55 14.07 21.91 -3.76
C LYS A 55 13.97 22.50 -2.36
N SER A 56 12.91 23.26 -2.10
CA SER A 56 12.64 23.86 -0.79
C SER A 56 11.94 22.89 0.17
N LEU A 57 11.50 21.75 -0.34
CA LEU A 57 10.72 20.77 0.42
C LEU A 57 11.58 20.10 1.50
N ASN A 58 11.30 20.40 2.76
CA ASN A 58 11.95 19.81 3.94
C ASN A 58 10.88 19.11 4.80
N ARG A 59 10.56 17.87 4.43
CA ARG A 59 9.47 17.11 5.05
C ARG A 59 9.76 15.62 5.01
N ILE A 60 9.20 14.88 5.97
CA ILE A 60 9.14 13.42 5.96
C ILE A 60 7.77 13.00 5.46
N PHE A 61 7.73 12.31 4.30
CA PHE A 61 6.52 11.62 3.86
C PHE A 61 6.47 10.21 4.43
N ARG A 62 5.41 9.89 5.14
CA ARG A 62 5.15 8.56 5.72
C ARG A 62 4.18 7.81 4.84
N ILE A 63 4.68 6.77 4.19
CA ILE A 63 3.94 6.04 3.16
C ILE A 63 3.68 4.62 3.64
N GLY A 64 2.38 4.27 3.76
CA GLY A 64 1.95 2.92 4.08
C GLY A 64 2.04 2.01 2.86
N VAL A 65 2.96 1.04 2.86
CA VAL A 65 3.17 0.13 1.72
C VAL A 65 3.66 -1.24 2.18
N VAL A 66 3.44 -2.24 1.34
CA VAL A 66 4.12 -3.53 1.45
C VAL A 66 5.46 -3.49 0.71
N ASP A 67 6.38 -4.37 1.08
CA ASP A 67 7.75 -4.42 0.56
C ASP A 67 7.84 -4.45 -0.97
N LYS A 68 6.95 -5.16 -1.65
CA LYS A 68 6.89 -5.19 -3.12
C LYS A 68 6.65 -3.80 -3.73
N ALA A 69 5.79 -2.99 -3.11
CA ALA A 69 5.44 -1.69 -3.66
C ALA A 69 6.62 -0.72 -3.59
N VAL A 70 7.44 -0.81 -2.55
CA VAL A 70 8.71 -0.08 -2.46
C VAL A 70 9.61 -0.42 -3.63
N THR A 71 9.80 -1.71 -3.92
CA THR A 71 10.68 -2.17 -4.99
C THR A 71 10.13 -1.84 -6.38
N THR A 72 8.83 -1.98 -6.58
CA THR A 72 8.20 -1.84 -7.91
C THR A 72 7.98 -0.38 -8.28
N PHE A 73 7.49 0.46 -7.35
CA PHE A 73 7.06 1.81 -7.67
C PHE A 73 8.07 2.89 -7.24
N PHE A 74 8.71 2.73 -6.08
CA PHE A 74 9.56 3.80 -5.54
C PHE A 74 11.02 3.66 -5.92
N ALA A 75 11.61 2.47 -5.79
CA ALA A 75 13.04 2.30 -6.03
C ALA A 75 13.50 2.77 -7.43
N PRO A 76 12.73 2.59 -8.52
CA PRO A 76 13.12 3.08 -9.83
C PRO A 76 13.17 4.61 -9.95
N THR A 77 12.42 5.34 -9.09
CA THR A 77 12.28 6.79 -9.17
C THR A 77 13.13 7.55 -8.16
N PHE A 78 13.81 6.87 -7.23
CA PHE A 78 14.54 7.51 -6.14
C PHE A 78 15.63 8.46 -6.60
N ALA A 79 16.39 8.08 -7.62
CA ALA A 79 17.49 8.92 -8.10
C ALA A 79 17.02 10.30 -8.58
N ASP A 80 15.92 10.33 -9.33
CA ASP A 80 15.34 11.57 -9.85
C ASP A 80 14.63 12.35 -8.73
N LEU A 81 13.86 11.66 -7.90
CA LEU A 81 13.14 12.28 -6.79
C LEU A 81 14.05 13.02 -5.83
N PHE A 82 15.14 12.40 -5.38
CA PHE A 82 16.08 13.02 -4.44
C PHE A 82 17.02 14.02 -5.09
N LYS A 83 17.22 13.98 -6.41
CA LYS A 83 17.87 15.03 -7.16
C LYS A 83 17.04 16.29 -7.20
N ASP A 84 15.73 16.15 -7.39
CA ASP A 84 14.80 17.28 -7.48
C ASP A 84 14.39 17.81 -6.09
N SER A 85 14.39 16.96 -5.07
CA SER A 85 14.00 17.29 -3.70
C SER A 85 15.03 16.79 -2.68
N PRO A 86 16.22 17.43 -2.57
CA PRO A 86 17.35 16.93 -1.81
C PRO A 86 17.12 16.88 -0.28
N ASN A 87 16.18 17.66 0.24
CA ASN A 87 15.85 17.70 1.67
C ASN A 87 14.60 16.88 2.02
N LEU A 88 14.03 16.20 1.03
CA LEU A 88 12.92 15.27 1.22
C LEU A 88 13.38 14.05 2.01
N SER A 89 12.55 13.55 2.92
CA SER A 89 12.70 12.26 3.55
C SER A 89 11.46 11.40 3.31
N ILE A 90 11.66 10.10 3.12
CA ILE A 90 10.57 9.14 2.97
C ILE A 90 10.71 8.07 4.05
N GLU A 91 9.62 7.80 4.76
CA GLU A 91 9.51 6.74 5.74
C GLU A 91 8.47 5.73 5.24
N PHE A 92 8.89 4.52 4.91
CA PHE A 92 7.97 3.44 4.57
C PHE A 92 7.53 2.71 5.83
N ARG A 93 6.23 2.49 5.96
CA ARG A 93 5.61 1.73 7.04
C ARG A 93 4.70 0.66 6.49
N HIS A 94 4.61 -0.47 7.17
CA HIS A 94 3.58 -1.44 6.85
C HIS A 94 2.21 -0.84 7.20
N PRO A 95 1.24 -0.78 6.27
CA PRO A 95 -0.01 -0.04 6.47
C PRO A 95 -0.88 -0.63 7.59
N GLY A 96 -0.86 -1.95 7.79
CA GLY A 96 -1.67 -2.64 8.80
C GLY A 96 -3.17 -2.49 8.56
N GLN A 97 -3.97 -3.02 9.50
CA GLN A 97 -5.44 -2.97 9.43
C GLN A 97 -6.03 -1.57 9.71
N SER A 98 -5.29 -0.71 10.39
CA SER A 98 -5.76 0.60 10.84
C SER A 98 -5.29 1.77 9.98
N TYR A 99 -4.94 1.52 8.70
CA TYR A 99 -4.39 2.56 7.81
C TYR A 99 -5.31 3.80 7.68
N ASN A 100 -6.64 3.63 7.63
CA ASN A 100 -7.59 4.73 7.59
C ASN A 100 -7.42 5.66 8.80
N ARG A 101 -7.29 5.08 9.99
CA ARG A 101 -7.03 5.83 11.21
C ARG A 101 -5.70 6.58 11.16
N TYR A 102 -4.67 5.98 10.61
CA TYR A 102 -3.35 6.61 10.46
C TYR A 102 -3.37 7.75 9.46
N LEU A 103 -4.10 7.62 8.33
CA LEU A 103 -4.31 8.71 7.37
C LEU A 103 -5.07 9.88 7.99
N ILE A 104 -6.18 9.61 8.71
CA ILE A 104 -6.97 10.64 9.41
C ILE A 104 -6.13 11.38 10.45
N ARG A 105 -5.31 10.67 11.23
CA ARG A 105 -4.47 11.25 12.29
C ARG A 105 -3.20 11.93 11.81
N GLY A 106 -2.75 11.62 10.61
CA GLY A 106 -1.46 12.09 10.08
C GLY A 106 -0.26 11.25 10.48
N ASP A 107 -0.51 10.06 10.98
CA ASP A 107 0.54 9.07 11.22
C ASP A 107 1.07 8.47 9.90
N LEU A 108 0.24 8.51 8.84
CA LEU A 108 0.58 8.26 7.44
C LEU A 108 0.08 9.42 6.58
N ASP A 109 0.84 9.78 5.55
CA ASP A 109 0.46 10.78 4.55
C ASP A 109 -0.30 10.13 3.41
N MET A 110 0.11 8.93 2.99
CA MET A 110 -0.50 8.16 1.92
C MET A 110 -0.30 6.67 2.10
N VAL A 111 -1.07 5.87 1.37
CA VAL A 111 -1.01 4.41 1.38
C VAL A 111 -1.13 3.88 -0.04
N ILE A 112 -0.43 2.80 -0.39
CA ILE A 112 -0.66 2.06 -1.63
C ILE A 112 -1.42 0.77 -1.31
N PHE A 113 -2.58 0.62 -1.95
CA PHE A 113 -3.45 -0.55 -1.87
C PHE A 113 -3.64 -1.21 -3.23
N PRO A 114 -3.91 -2.52 -3.25
CA PRO A 114 -4.18 -3.22 -4.52
C PRO A 114 -5.50 -2.80 -5.19
N TYR A 115 -6.47 -2.36 -4.41
CA TYR A 115 -7.76 -1.84 -4.90
C TYR A 115 -8.50 -1.15 -3.77
N GLN A 116 -9.19 -0.05 -4.06
CA GLN A 116 -10.13 0.55 -3.12
C GLN A 116 -11.15 1.42 -3.82
N THR A 117 -12.41 1.28 -3.43
CA THR A 117 -13.44 2.26 -3.77
C THR A 117 -13.21 3.49 -2.90
N PRO A 118 -13.07 4.70 -3.49
CA PRO A 118 -12.87 5.90 -2.71
C PRO A 118 -14.08 6.14 -1.79
N GLU A 119 -13.81 6.28 -0.51
CA GLU A 119 -14.78 6.77 0.47
C GLU A 119 -14.78 8.30 0.47
N ALA A 120 -15.83 8.91 1.03
CA ALA A 120 -15.88 10.36 1.23
C ALA A 120 -14.69 10.81 2.11
N GLY A 121 -14.00 11.87 1.69
CA GLY A 121 -12.82 12.40 2.40
C GLY A 121 -11.50 11.77 1.98
N TYR A 122 -11.50 10.91 0.95
CA TYR A 122 -10.28 10.32 0.41
C TYR A 122 -10.12 10.62 -1.09
N HIS A 123 -8.87 10.73 -1.50
CA HIS A 123 -8.45 10.85 -2.89
C HIS A 123 -7.66 9.62 -3.30
N THR A 124 -7.74 9.29 -4.57
CA THR A 124 -7.06 8.12 -5.14
C THR A 124 -6.38 8.44 -6.46
N HIS A 125 -5.28 7.74 -6.71
CA HIS A 125 -4.62 7.74 -8.01
C HIS A 125 -4.21 6.30 -8.36
N VAL A 126 -4.72 5.78 -9.48
CA VAL A 126 -4.36 4.45 -9.97
C VAL A 126 -2.93 4.49 -10.51
N LEU A 127 -2.07 3.59 -10.05
CA LEU A 127 -0.67 3.53 -10.45
C LEU A 127 -0.47 2.71 -11.72
N CYS A 128 -1.11 1.55 -11.81
CA CYS A 128 -1.07 0.68 -12.98
C CYS A 128 -2.21 -0.34 -12.94
N GLU A 129 -2.32 -1.13 -14.01
CA GLU A 129 -3.08 -2.38 -14.00
C GLU A 129 -2.14 -3.53 -13.69
N GLU A 130 -2.56 -4.45 -12.83
CA GLU A 130 -1.76 -5.56 -12.33
C GLU A 130 -2.55 -6.85 -12.40
N THR A 131 -1.87 -7.97 -12.59
CA THR A 131 -2.44 -9.31 -12.48
C THR A 131 -1.50 -10.23 -11.71
N MET A 132 -1.94 -11.46 -11.42
CA MET A 132 -1.12 -12.46 -10.75
C MET A 132 -0.57 -13.47 -11.75
N VAL A 133 0.68 -13.89 -11.53
CA VAL A 133 1.35 -14.92 -12.34
C VAL A 133 1.95 -15.99 -11.43
N LEU A 134 2.03 -17.20 -11.95
CA LEU A 134 2.66 -18.34 -11.28
C LEU A 134 4.17 -18.32 -11.54
N VAL A 135 4.95 -18.42 -10.49
CA VAL A 135 6.42 -18.31 -10.51
C VAL A 135 7.05 -19.51 -9.79
N VAL A 136 8.13 -20.02 -10.35
CA VAL A 136 8.93 -21.13 -9.84
C VAL A 136 10.42 -20.84 -9.97
N GLY A 137 11.28 -21.65 -9.33
CA GLY A 137 12.72 -21.66 -9.62
C GLY A 137 13.01 -22.14 -11.05
N THR A 138 14.13 -21.68 -11.64
CA THR A 138 14.51 -22.10 -13.02
C THR A 138 14.81 -23.61 -13.16
N ALA A 139 15.13 -24.29 -12.05
CA ALA A 139 15.38 -25.74 -12.02
C ALA A 139 14.13 -26.54 -11.71
N HIS A 140 12.96 -25.90 -11.58
CA HIS A 140 11.71 -26.58 -11.25
C HIS A 140 11.26 -27.48 -12.39
N PRO A 141 10.75 -28.73 -12.12
CA PRO A 141 10.35 -29.68 -13.18
C PRO A 141 9.31 -29.13 -14.15
N LEU A 142 8.43 -28.24 -13.73
CA LEU A 142 7.43 -27.63 -14.61
C LEU A 142 8.03 -26.76 -15.70
N VAL A 143 9.26 -26.29 -15.56
CA VAL A 143 9.94 -25.47 -16.60
C VAL A 143 10.27 -26.36 -17.81
N GLU A 144 10.83 -27.54 -17.58
CA GLU A 144 11.10 -28.52 -18.67
C GLU A 144 9.81 -29.03 -19.28
N LEU A 145 8.81 -29.35 -18.44
CA LEU A 145 7.51 -29.83 -18.92
C LEU A 145 6.80 -28.80 -19.79
N GLN A 146 6.82 -27.52 -19.42
CA GLN A 146 6.26 -26.41 -20.21
C GLN A 146 6.95 -26.25 -21.56
N ALA A 147 8.25 -26.54 -21.64
CA ALA A 147 8.99 -26.50 -22.94
C ALA A 147 8.57 -27.64 -23.89
N MET A 148 8.03 -28.75 -23.35
CA MET A 148 7.59 -29.91 -24.15
C MET A 148 6.11 -29.81 -24.57
N ARG A 149 5.25 -29.26 -23.72
CA ARG A 149 3.80 -29.12 -23.97
C ARG A 149 3.18 -28.04 -23.08
N PRO A 150 1.98 -27.54 -23.43
CA PRO A 150 1.20 -26.69 -22.52
C PRO A 150 0.95 -27.43 -21.19
N LEU A 151 1.02 -26.68 -20.08
CA LEU A 151 0.74 -27.20 -18.76
C LEU A 151 -0.76 -27.36 -18.54
N GLU A 152 -1.14 -28.46 -17.88
CA GLU A 152 -2.51 -28.75 -17.46
C GLU A 152 -2.66 -28.61 -15.95
N CYS A 153 -3.88 -28.46 -15.45
CA CYS A 153 -4.14 -28.32 -14.01
C CYS A 153 -3.56 -29.47 -13.17
N SER A 154 -3.55 -30.69 -13.72
CA SER A 154 -2.99 -31.89 -13.07
C SER A 154 -1.48 -31.80 -12.85
N ASP A 155 -0.75 -31.05 -13.67
CA ASP A 155 0.70 -30.90 -13.55
C ASP A 155 1.12 -30.16 -12.30
N PHE A 156 0.25 -29.28 -11.78
CA PHE A 156 0.51 -28.49 -10.59
C PHE A 156 0.23 -29.25 -9.29
N ALA A 157 -0.56 -30.32 -9.34
CA ALA A 157 -1.04 -31.05 -8.16
C ALA A 157 0.06 -31.61 -7.21
N PRO A 158 1.25 -32.04 -7.71
CA PRO A 158 2.32 -32.53 -6.83
C PRO A 158 3.02 -31.43 -6.02
N TYR A 159 2.91 -30.16 -6.43
CA TYR A 159 3.73 -29.08 -5.89
C TYR A 159 2.96 -28.22 -4.89
N ARG A 160 3.67 -27.75 -3.86
CA ARG A 160 3.11 -26.91 -2.79
C ARG A 160 3.40 -25.43 -3.04
N LEU A 161 2.60 -24.57 -2.42
CA LEU A 161 2.69 -23.12 -2.59
C LEU A 161 3.44 -22.46 -1.43
N ILE A 162 4.19 -21.42 -1.78
CA ILE A 162 4.55 -20.33 -0.87
C ILE A 162 3.48 -19.25 -1.07
N LYS A 163 2.66 -19.02 -0.04
CA LYS A 163 1.61 -18.00 -0.06
C LYS A 163 2.09 -16.73 0.61
N VAL A 164 1.98 -15.63 -0.12
CA VAL A 164 2.14 -14.30 0.51
C VAL A 164 0.78 -13.90 1.08
N VAL A 165 0.75 -13.72 2.40
CA VAL A 165 -0.44 -13.34 3.14
C VAL A 165 -0.18 -12.02 3.85
N HIS A 166 -1.09 -11.09 3.73
CA HIS A 166 -1.01 -9.82 4.45
C HIS A 166 -2.00 -9.84 5.61
N ASP A 167 -1.52 -9.38 6.75
CA ASP A 167 -2.32 -9.18 7.96
C ASP A 167 -3.26 -7.94 7.83
N MET A 168 -3.47 -7.53 6.61
CA MET A 168 -4.43 -6.51 6.25
C MET A 168 -5.77 -7.22 6.06
N GLN A 169 -6.63 -7.21 7.10
CA GLN A 169 -8.07 -7.33 6.86
C GLN A 169 -8.48 -6.08 6.08
N ILE A 170 -8.16 -6.09 4.82
CA ILE A 170 -8.91 -5.28 3.90
C ILE A 170 -10.22 -6.03 3.81
N ASP A 171 -11.35 -5.33 3.94
CA ASP A 171 -12.59 -5.77 3.34
C ASP A 171 -12.33 -5.84 1.82
N TYR A 172 -11.52 -6.83 1.43
CA TYR A 172 -11.47 -7.24 0.04
C TYR A 172 -12.89 -7.65 -0.28
N ASP A 173 -13.46 -7.02 -1.29
CA ASP A 173 -14.57 -7.59 -2.01
C ASP A 173 -14.34 -9.12 -1.98
N GLU A 174 -15.32 -9.89 -1.49
CA GLU A 174 -15.23 -11.36 -1.35
C GLU A 174 -14.59 -12.02 -2.59
N LYS A 175 -14.78 -11.40 -3.76
CA LYS A 175 -14.17 -11.78 -5.03
C LYS A 175 -12.64 -11.75 -5.05
N TRP A 176 -11.99 -10.79 -4.37
CA TRP A 176 -10.53 -10.74 -4.31
C TRP A 176 -9.98 -11.82 -3.38
N SER A 177 -10.54 -11.95 -2.19
CA SER A 177 -10.15 -12.99 -1.23
C SER A 177 -10.32 -14.38 -1.86
N THR A 178 -11.47 -14.62 -2.51
CA THR A 178 -11.76 -15.87 -3.20
C THR A 178 -10.84 -16.09 -4.40
N ALA A 179 -10.56 -15.06 -5.21
CA ALA A 179 -9.72 -15.21 -6.41
C ALA A 179 -8.24 -15.45 -6.09
N VAL A 180 -7.69 -14.85 -5.02
CA VAL A 180 -6.29 -15.09 -4.61
C VAL A 180 -6.13 -16.39 -3.82
N THR A 181 -7.13 -16.78 -3.02
CA THR A 181 -7.10 -18.00 -2.22
C THR A 181 -7.64 -19.22 -2.94
N SER A 182 -8.49 -19.03 -3.93
CA SER A 182 -9.16 -20.07 -4.71
C SER A 182 -8.79 -20.06 -6.19
N ILE A 183 -7.49 -19.88 -6.52
CA ILE A 183 -7.07 -20.32 -7.85
C ILE A 183 -7.28 -21.84 -7.82
N PRO A 184 -8.39 -22.35 -8.42
CA PRO A 184 -8.70 -23.76 -8.34
C PRO A 184 -7.56 -24.51 -8.99
N HIS A 185 -7.12 -25.58 -8.34
CA HIS A 185 -6.17 -26.54 -8.89
C HIS A 185 -4.70 -26.14 -9.00
N VAL A 186 -4.26 -25.04 -8.40
CA VAL A 186 -2.82 -24.78 -8.24
C VAL A 186 -2.35 -25.34 -6.91
N GLY A 187 -1.79 -26.54 -6.97
CA GLY A 187 -1.34 -27.30 -5.79
C GLY A 187 -2.47 -27.95 -4.98
N ASN A 188 -2.12 -28.77 -4.01
CA ASN A 188 -3.04 -29.49 -3.11
C ASN A 188 -3.79 -28.61 -2.10
N GLY A 189 -4.03 -27.34 -2.39
CA GLY A 189 -4.71 -26.40 -1.49
C GLY A 189 -3.90 -25.98 -0.26
N ASP A 190 -2.91 -26.77 0.15
CA ASP A 190 -2.09 -26.50 1.33
C ASP A 190 -0.81 -25.76 0.98
N ALA A 191 -0.67 -24.55 1.48
CA ALA A 191 0.61 -23.87 1.38
C ALA A 191 1.66 -24.57 2.25
N ALA A 192 2.90 -24.64 1.72
CA ALA A 192 4.04 -25.10 2.49
C ALA A 192 4.53 -24.01 3.45
N VAL A 193 4.43 -22.76 3.01
CA VAL A 193 4.89 -21.58 3.73
C VAL A 193 3.88 -20.44 3.57
N TRP A 194 3.64 -19.72 4.66
CA TRP A 194 2.95 -18.42 4.66
C TRP A 194 3.94 -17.35 5.07
N THR A 195 4.02 -16.26 4.31
CA THR A 195 4.93 -15.15 4.59
C THR A 195 4.22 -13.82 4.31
N PRO A 196 4.43 -12.76 5.12
CA PRO A 196 3.95 -11.42 4.80
C PRO A 196 4.87 -10.65 3.83
N TYR A 197 6.00 -11.25 3.43
CA TYR A 197 7.07 -10.58 2.69
C TYR A 197 7.19 -11.11 1.27
N PHE A 198 6.81 -10.32 0.29
CA PHE A 198 6.98 -10.66 -1.13
C PHE A 198 8.45 -10.87 -1.50
N MET A 199 9.33 -10.02 -0.98
CA MET A 199 10.75 -10.04 -1.35
C MET A 199 11.53 -11.23 -0.76
N SER A 200 10.93 -12.01 0.15
CA SER A 200 11.51 -13.27 0.63
C SER A 200 11.27 -14.46 -0.30
N VAL A 201 10.23 -14.39 -1.14
CA VAL A 201 9.79 -15.50 -2.00
C VAL A 201 10.88 -15.97 -2.98
N PRO A 202 11.63 -15.10 -3.66
CA PRO A 202 12.69 -15.52 -4.59
C PRO A 202 13.69 -16.50 -3.98
N SER A 203 14.14 -16.21 -2.77
CA SER A 203 15.11 -17.06 -2.06
C SER A 203 14.54 -18.41 -1.63
N MET A 204 13.23 -18.49 -1.44
CA MET A 204 12.55 -19.74 -1.08
C MET A 204 12.25 -20.60 -2.32
N LEU A 205 12.06 -19.98 -3.49
CA LEU A 205 11.84 -20.69 -4.75
C LEU A 205 13.14 -21.21 -5.36
N ASP A 206 14.26 -20.52 -5.08
CA ASP A 206 15.56 -20.95 -5.59
C ASP A 206 15.93 -22.31 -4.99
N ASN A 207 16.23 -23.30 -5.85
CA ASN A 207 16.56 -24.68 -5.48
C ASN A 207 15.46 -25.43 -4.71
N SER A 208 14.19 -25.11 -4.90
CA SER A 208 13.05 -25.84 -4.36
C SER A 208 12.06 -26.20 -5.45
N ASP A 209 11.15 -27.12 -5.14
CA ASP A 209 10.01 -27.50 -5.98
C ASP A 209 8.71 -26.81 -5.54
N PHE A 210 8.84 -25.68 -4.83
CA PHE A 210 7.71 -24.83 -4.50
C PHE A 210 7.32 -23.90 -5.65
N MET A 211 6.05 -23.52 -5.63
CA MET A 211 5.48 -22.51 -6.52
C MET A 211 5.06 -21.29 -5.69
N SER A 212 4.94 -20.15 -6.32
CA SER A 212 4.31 -18.97 -5.72
C SER A 212 3.49 -18.21 -6.75
N ILE A 213 2.49 -17.46 -6.28
CA ILE A 213 1.69 -16.58 -7.08
C ILE A 213 2.06 -15.15 -6.72
N LEU A 214 2.58 -14.42 -7.69
CA LEU A 214 3.11 -13.08 -7.50
C LEU A 214 2.49 -12.08 -8.48
N PRO A 215 2.44 -10.79 -8.14
CA PRO A 215 2.07 -9.74 -9.08
C PRO A 215 3.00 -9.71 -10.29
N SER A 216 2.43 -9.53 -11.49
CA SER A 216 3.11 -9.71 -12.76
C SER A 216 4.30 -8.75 -12.95
N HIS A 217 4.16 -7.47 -12.64
CA HIS A 217 5.26 -6.50 -12.75
C HIS A 217 6.43 -6.84 -11.80
N MET A 218 6.10 -7.27 -10.58
CA MET A 218 7.12 -7.74 -9.65
C MET A 218 7.83 -8.99 -10.18
N ALA A 219 7.07 -9.99 -10.64
CA ALA A 219 7.63 -11.23 -11.17
C ALA A 219 8.59 -10.94 -12.35
N GLN A 220 8.20 -10.06 -13.28
CA GLN A 220 9.05 -9.63 -14.39
C GLN A 220 10.38 -9.00 -13.93
N GLN A 221 10.36 -8.20 -12.86
CA GLN A 221 11.58 -7.63 -12.29
C GLN A 221 12.44 -8.67 -11.57
N LEU A 222 11.81 -9.62 -10.89
CA LEU A 222 12.50 -10.65 -10.14
C LEU A 222 13.22 -11.66 -11.03
N VAL A 223 12.63 -12.08 -12.15
CA VAL A 223 13.27 -13.01 -13.08
C VAL A 223 14.54 -12.45 -13.73
N LEU A 224 14.71 -11.12 -13.76
CA LEU A 224 15.92 -10.47 -14.25
C LEU A 224 17.09 -10.53 -13.24
N ARG A 225 16.78 -10.77 -11.96
CA ARG A 225 17.76 -10.69 -10.85
C ARG A 225 17.94 -12.01 -10.09
N HIS A 226 17.00 -12.91 -10.22
CA HIS A 226 16.94 -14.18 -9.52
C HIS A 226 16.74 -15.33 -10.51
N ARG A 227 17.07 -16.54 -10.09
CA ARG A 227 16.90 -17.76 -10.88
C ARG A 227 15.44 -18.23 -10.85
N LEU A 228 14.54 -17.40 -11.37
CA LEU A 228 13.11 -17.65 -11.41
C LEU A 228 12.59 -17.76 -12.84
N HIS A 229 11.47 -18.45 -12.98
CA HIS A 229 10.75 -18.63 -14.23
C HIS A 229 9.25 -18.35 -14.03
N ILE A 230 8.64 -17.61 -14.97
CA ILE A 230 7.20 -17.33 -14.97
C ILE A 230 6.52 -18.39 -15.81
N LEU A 231 5.72 -19.24 -15.18
CA LEU A 231 4.96 -20.29 -15.89
C LEU A 231 3.74 -19.75 -16.63
N GLY A 232 3.24 -18.58 -16.24
CA GLY A 232 2.11 -17.93 -16.89
C GLY A 232 1.10 -17.37 -15.91
N ARG A 233 -0.01 -16.86 -16.47
CA ARG A 233 -1.14 -16.35 -15.71
C ARG A 233 -2.13 -17.51 -15.45
N PRO A 234 -2.53 -17.78 -14.20
CA PRO A 234 -3.64 -18.68 -13.92
C PRO A 234 -4.93 -18.22 -14.60
N GLU A 235 -5.75 -19.15 -15.06
CA GLU A 235 -6.94 -18.88 -15.89
C GLU A 235 -7.91 -17.86 -15.28
N HIS A 236 -8.06 -17.89 -13.95
CA HIS A 236 -8.97 -17.01 -13.21
C HIS A 236 -8.24 -15.96 -12.38
N ALA A 237 -6.97 -15.67 -12.68
CA ALA A 237 -6.23 -14.67 -11.94
C ALA A 237 -6.90 -13.29 -12.11
N PRO A 238 -7.17 -12.58 -11.00
CA PRO A 238 -7.82 -11.28 -11.05
C PRO A 238 -6.91 -10.23 -11.71
N ILE A 239 -7.55 -9.25 -12.35
CA ILE A 239 -6.90 -7.98 -12.70
C ILE A 239 -7.27 -6.99 -11.61
N PHE A 240 -6.28 -6.25 -11.12
CA PHE A 240 -6.47 -5.25 -10.08
C PHE A 240 -5.61 -4.02 -10.33
N GLN A 241 -5.90 -2.95 -9.62
CA GLN A 241 -5.25 -1.67 -9.84
C GLN A 241 -4.60 -1.19 -8.53
N PRO A 242 -3.29 -1.39 -8.34
CA PRO A 242 -2.57 -0.74 -7.25
C PRO A 242 -2.84 0.77 -7.28
N THR A 243 -3.36 1.29 -6.18
CA THR A 243 -3.90 2.64 -6.09
C THR A 243 -3.24 3.36 -4.91
N LEU A 244 -2.75 4.55 -5.17
CA LEU A 244 -2.34 5.50 -4.14
C LEU A 244 -3.58 6.13 -3.53
N LEU A 245 -3.65 6.13 -2.19
CA LEU A 245 -4.75 6.68 -1.41
C LEU A 245 -4.21 7.69 -0.40
N TRP A 246 -4.87 8.85 -0.27
CA TRP A 246 -4.59 9.84 0.77
C TRP A 246 -5.87 10.52 1.24
N HIS A 247 -5.84 11.11 2.42
CA HIS A 247 -6.99 11.77 3.03
C HIS A 247 -7.04 13.26 2.64
N ASP A 248 -8.22 13.89 2.63
CA ASP A 248 -8.46 15.33 2.40
C ASP A 248 -7.49 16.22 3.18
N ARG A 249 -7.11 15.79 4.37
CA ARG A 249 -6.17 16.48 5.25
C ARG A 249 -4.83 16.82 4.58
N THR A 250 -4.35 15.95 3.67
CA THR A 250 -3.07 16.10 2.97
C THR A 250 -3.22 16.46 1.49
N HIS A 251 -4.45 16.72 1.04
CA HIS A 251 -4.71 16.95 -0.38
C HIS A 251 -4.11 18.25 -0.92
N TYR A 252 -3.91 19.22 -0.04
CA TYR A 252 -3.36 20.55 -0.38
C TYR A 252 -1.98 20.81 0.24
N ASP A 253 -1.35 19.79 0.80
CA ASP A 253 0.00 19.87 1.37
C ASP A 253 1.11 19.86 0.31
#